data_4758001bf9dded6253cfd3c42ad949eb
#
_entry.id   4758001bf9dded6253cfd3c42ad949eb
#
_cell.length_a   1.000
_cell.length_b   1.000
_cell.length_c   1.000
_cell.angle_alpha   90.00
_cell.angle_beta   90.00
_cell.angle_gamma   90.00
#
_symmetry.space_group_name_H-M   'P 1'
#
loop_
_entity.id
_entity.type
_entity.pdbx_description
1 polymer ?
#
loop_
_entity_poly.entity_id
_entity_poly.type
_entity_poly.pdbx_seq_one_letter_code
_entity_poly.pdbx_strand_id
1 'polypeptide(L)'
;MEAYKREFIEFLQGAGVLKFGDFTAKSGRKIPYFVNAGMIKTGDQITKMGEFYAKAYFDKLGKKQAVLYGPAYKGISLSISAAVALSKNGLNVPFFFNRKEVKDHGEGGTFVGYVPQAGEEIVIIEDVITAGTAIRESMEILKHLDGTKVIATFIMVDRKEKGQTEKGAMQEIEEQFGFPVYSVVDVYDIIEYLEEDPANEENVTRIKNYLAVNGAK
;
A
#
# COMPACT_ATOMS: atom_id res chain seq x y z
N MET A 1 1.61 20.61 4.18
CA MET A 1 2.00 19.23 3.72
C MET A 1 3.51 19.04 3.77
N GLU A 2 3.97 17.84 4.16
CA GLU A 2 5.41 17.48 4.11
C GLU A 2 5.89 17.35 2.66
N ALA A 3 7.15 17.80 2.40
CA ALA A 3 7.67 17.85 1.03
C ALA A 3 7.61 16.51 0.29
N TYR A 4 7.93 15.40 0.97
CA TYR A 4 7.90 14.08 0.34
C TYR A 4 6.49 13.59 -0.04
N LYS A 5 5.47 14.00 0.70
CA LYS A 5 4.08 13.67 0.37
C LYS A 5 3.64 14.39 -0.90
N ARG A 6 4.05 15.66 -1.04
CA ARG A 6 3.86 16.42 -2.29
C ARG A 6 4.53 15.73 -3.46
N GLU A 7 5.84 15.44 -3.34
CA GLU A 7 6.60 14.75 -4.38
C GLU A 7 5.96 13.40 -4.76
N PHE A 8 5.38 12.69 -3.79
CA PHE A 8 4.71 11.43 -4.04
C PHE A 8 3.40 11.63 -4.83
N ILE A 9 2.58 12.62 -4.48
CA ILE A 9 1.34 12.91 -5.21
C ILE A 9 1.66 13.33 -6.65
N GLU A 10 2.64 14.21 -6.86
CA GLU A 10 3.13 14.61 -8.19
C GLU A 10 3.61 13.39 -9.00
N PHE A 11 4.38 12.51 -8.37
CA PHE A 11 4.82 11.26 -8.99
C PHE A 11 3.64 10.35 -9.37
N LEU A 12 2.66 10.17 -8.49
CA LEU A 12 1.48 9.35 -8.79
C LEU A 12 0.66 9.90 -9.96
N GLN A 13 0.51 11.22 -10.06
CA GLN A 13 -0.15 11.88 -11.20
C GLN A 13 0.67 11.72 -12.49
N GLY A 14 1.96 12.04 -12.44
CA GLY A 14 2.86 11.94 -13.59
C GLY A 14 3.00 10.53 -14.15
N ALA A 15 2.95 9.50 -13.30
CA ALA A 15 2.92 8.10 -13.69
C ALA A 15 1.52 7.60 -14.12
N GLY A 16 0.48 8.42 -13.97
CA GLY A 16 -0.91 8.06 -14.27
C GLY A 16 -1.51 7.05 -13.28
N VAL A 17 -0.89 6.88 -12.11
CA VAL A 17 -1.38 6.06 -10.99
C VAL A 17 -2.57 6.74 -10.32
N LEU A 18 -2.48 8.05 -10.06
CA LEU A 18 -3.56 8.89 -9.55
C LEU A 18 -4.18 9.67 -10.70
N LYS A 19 -5.48 9.54 -10.89
CA LYS A 19 -6.26 10.26 -11.90
C LYS A 19 -7.54 10.81 -11.29
N PHE A 20 -7.95 11.99 -11.77
CA PHE A 20 -9.23 12.62 -11.41
C PHE A 20 -10.21 12.51 -12.57
N GLY A 21 -11.50 12.39 -12.29
CA GLY A 21 -12.55 12.24 -13.30
C GLY A 21 -13.70 11.35 -12.81
N ASP A 22 -14.50 10.87 -13.74
CA ASP A 22 -15.63 9.99 -13.46
C ASP A 22 -15.22 8.53 -13.63
N PHE A 23 -15.09 7.83 -12.51
CA PHE A 23 -14.79 6.39 -12.52
C PHE A 23 -15.92 5.62 -11.86
N THR A 24 -15.96 4.31 -12.13
CA THR A 24 -16.90 3.39 -11.48
C THR A 24 -16.08 2.28 -10.82
N ALA A 25 -16.21 2.15 -9.51
CA ALA A 25 -15.60 1.06 -8.74
C ALA A 25 -16.26 -0.29 -9.10
N LYS A 26 -15.61 -1.41 -8.75
CA LYS A 26 -16.17 -2.76 -8.93
C LYS A 26 -17.54 -2.94 -8.24
N SER A 27 -17.78 -2.21 -7.16
CA SER A 27 -19.07 -2.17 -6.46
C SER A 27 -20.17 -1.40 -7.18
N GLY A 28 -19.91 -0.79 -8.35
CA GLY A 28 -20.82 0.10 -9.06
C GLY A 28 -20.81 1.54 -8.54
N ARG A 29 -20.08 1.85 -7.46
CA ARG A 29 -19.99 3.19 -6.88
C ARG A 29 -19.27 4.14 -7.81
N LYS A 30 -19.82 5.35 -7.99
CA LYS A 30 -19.14 6.44 -8.71
C LYS A 30 -18.08 7.06 -7.81
N ILE A 31 -16.87 7.21 -8.34
CA ILE A 31 -15.70 7.73 -7.60
C ILE A 31 -15.05 8.85 -8.41
N PRO A 32 -14.67 9.98 -7.75
CA PRO A 32 -14.13 11.17 -8.44
C PRO A 32 -12.64 11.08 -8.74
N TYR A 33 -11.96 10.07 -8.25
CA TYR A 33 -10.55 9.80 -8.50
C TYR A 33 -10.27 8.31 -8.49
N PHE A 34 -9.20 7.91 -9.15
CA PHE A 34 -8.80 6.51 -9.25
C PHE A 34 -7.31 6.35 -8.96
N VAL A 35 -6.97 5.34 -8.16
CA VAL A 35 -5.58 4.97 -7.84
C VAL A 35 -5.32 3.56 -8.36
N ASN A 36 -4.30 3.42 -9.22
CA ASN A 36 -3.96 2.13 -9.83
C ASN A 36 -2.45 1.95 -9.97
N ALA A 37 -1.84 1.19 -9.06
CA ALA A 37 -0.42 0.84 -9.12
C ALA A 37 0.00 0.09 -10.38
N GLY A 38 -0.93 -0.55 -11.10
CA GLY A 38 -0.67 -1.20 -12.38
C GLY A 38 -0.23 -0.23 -13.50
N MET A 39 -0.26 1.08 -13.25
CA MET A 39 0.28 2.10 -14.15
C MET A 39 1.79 2.33 -13.99
N ILE A 40 2.40 1.76 -12.96
CA ILE A 40 3.87 1.71 -12.82
C ILE A 40 4.42 0.69 -13.82
N LYS A 41 5.13 1.17 -14.85
CA LYS A 41 5.49 0.37 -16.04
C LYS A 41 6.97 0.44 -16.42
N THR A 42 7.74 1.34 -15.81
CA THR A 42 9.16 1.54 -16.14
C THR A 42 10.06 1.33 -14.93
N GLY A 43 11.35 1.07 -15.19
CA GLY A 43 12.35 0.93 -14.15
C GLY A 43 12.47 2.18 -13.27
N ASP A 44 12.42 3.37 -13.88
CA ASP A 44 12.48 4.64 -13.13
C ASP A 44 11.27 4.81 -12.22
N GLN A 45 10.08 4.49 -12.71
CA GLN A 45 8.85 4.58 -11.92
C GLN A 45 8.87 3.62 -10.73
N ILE A 46 9.26 2.35 -10.93
CA ILE A 46 9.29 1.38 -9.83
C ILE A 46 10.41 1.69 -8.84
N THR A 47 11.54 2.22 -9.29
CA THR A 47 12.62 2.70 -8.42
C THR A 47 12.13 3.84 -7.54
N LYS A 48 11.48 4.85 -8.12
CA LYS A 48 10.93 5.99 -7.38
C LYS A 48 9.84 5.56 -6.39
N MET A 49 8.98 4.64 -6.77
CA MET A 49 7.98 4.04 -5.87
C MET A 49 8.64 3.40 -4.65
N GLY A 50 9.69 2.61 -4.85
CA GLY A 50 10.45 1.98 -3.76
C GLY A 50 11.07 3.00 -2.80
N GLU A 51 11.58 4.14 -3.31
CA GLU A 51 12.12 5.21 -2.49
C GLU A 51 11.05 5.80 -1.54
N PHE A 52 9.81 5.98 -2.00
CA PHE A 52 8.73 6.48 -1.16
C PHE A 52 8.32 5.47 -0.09
N TYR A 53 8.24 4.18 -0.42
CA TYR A 53 8.00 3.14 0.59
C TYR A 53 9.13 3.07 1.62
N ALA A 54 10.39 3.16 1.18
CA ALA A 54 11.53 3.17 2.09
C ALA A 54 11.50 4.38 3.03
N LYS A 55 11.12 5.57 2.52
CA LYS A 55 11.00 6.78 3.33
C LYS A 55 9.90 6.63 4.39
N ALA A 56 8.71 6.11 4.00
CA ALA A 56 7.65 5.82 4.94
C ALA A 56 8.07 4.76 5.98
N TYR A 57 8.80 3.74 5.55
CA TYR A 57 9.33 2.71 6.44
C TYR A 57 10.26 3.31 7.50
N PHE A 58 11.25 4.13 7.08
CA PHE A 58 12.17 4.78 8.02
C PHE A 58 11.46 5.73 8.97
N ASP A 59 10.44 6.45 8.51
CA ASP A 59 9.64 7.34 9.36
C ASP A 59 8.90 6.57 10.48
N LYS A 60 8.33 5.42 10.16
CA LYS A 60 7.49 4.65 11.09
C LYS A 60 8.24 3.59 11.90
N LEU A 61 9.23 2.94 11.32
CA LEU A 61 9.93 1.80 11.91
C LEU A 61 11.44 2.05 12.14
N GLY A 62 11.97 3.18 11.67
CA GLY A 62 13.40 3.48 11.75
C GLY A 62 14.21 2.42 10.99
N LYS A 63 15.28 1.92 11.64
CA LYS A 63 16.16 0.87 11.10
C LYS A 63 15.77 -0.54 11.60
N LYS A 64 14.50 -0.75 11.93
CA LYS A 64 14.04 -2.06 12.37
C LYS A 64 14.24 -3.10 11.26
N GLN A 65 14.83 -4.24 11.61
CA GLN A 65 14.94 -5.38 10.70
C GLN A 65 13.62 -6.13 10.66
N ALA A 66 13.07 -6.32 9.45
CA ALA A 66 11.88 -7.13 9.22
C ALA A 66 11.93 -7.72 7.81
N VAL A 67 11.22 -8.81 7.58
CA VAL A 67 11.10 -9.43 6.26
C VAL A 67 9.95 -8.77 5.51
N LEU A 68 10.19 -8.28 4.29
CA LEU A 68 9.13 -7.67 3.48
C LEU A 68 8.32 -8.74 2.78
N TYR A 69 6.99 -8.67 2.91
CA TYR A 69 6.06 -9.53 2.20
C TYR A 69 5.27 -8.73 1.16
N GLY A 70 5.30 -9.20 -0.08
CA GLY A 70 4.53 -8.61 -1.18
C GLY A 70 3.43 -9.55 -1.66
N PRO A 71 2.14 -9.31 -1.33
CA PRO A 71 1.05 -10.15 -1.82
C PRO A 71 0.98 -10.18 -3.35
N ALA A 72 0.77 -11.36 -3.93
CA ALA A 72 0.64 -11.49 -5.38
C ALA A 72 -0.67 -10.82 -5.86
N TYR A 73 -0.62 -9.96 -6.93
CA TYR A 73 0.57 -9.79 -7.80
C TYR A 73 1.26 -8.44 -7.63
N LYS A 74 0.53 -7.35 -7.31
CA LYS A 74 1.09 -5.99 -7.29
C LYS A 74 2.09 -5.80 -6.16
N GLY A 75 1.81 -6.36 -4.99
CA GLY A 75 2.71 -6.31 -3.84
C GLY A 75 4.10 -6.87 -4.12
N ILE A 76 4.24 -7.79 -5.09
CA ILE A 76 5.54 -8.37 -5.47
C ILE A 76 6.51 -7.27 -5.91
N SER A 77 6.15 -6.49 -6.91
CA SER A 77 7.02 -5.43 -7.42
C SER A 77 7.25 -4.31 -6.40
N LEU A 78 6.23 -4.00 -5.60
CA LEU A 78 6.31 -2.97 -4.57
C LEU A 78 7.25 -3.38 -3.43
N SER A 79 7.14 -4.61 -2.91
CA SER A 79 8.01 -5.10 -1.84
C SER A 79 9.46 -5.23 -2.28
N ILE A 80 9.72 -5.70 -3.50
CA ILE A 80 11.07 -5.79 -4.07
C ILE A 80 11.67 -4.39 -4.24
N SER A 81 10.92 -3.44 -4.79
CA SER A 81 11.42 -2.07 -4.96
C SER A 81 11.69 -1.38 -3.61
N ALA A 82 10.83 -1.61 -2.61
CA ALA A 82 11.06 -1.13 -1.25
C ALA A 82 12.32 -1.74 -0.63
N ALA A 83 12.54 -3.07 -0.76
CA ALA A 83 13.75 -3.74 -0.26
C ALA A 83 15.02 -3.18 -0.91
N VAL A 84 15.01 -2.94 -2.23
CA VAL A 84 16.13 -2.32 -2.97
C VAL A 84 16.41 -0.92 -2.44
N ALA A 85 15.37 -0.10 -2.24
CA ALA A 85 15.51 1.26 -1.75
C ALA A 85 16.00 1.30 -0.29
N LEU A 86 15.49 0.42 0.58
CA LEU A 86 15.96 0.26 1.97
C LEU A 86 17.44 -0.12 1.99
N SER A 87 17.85 -1.08 1.17
CA SER A 87 19.25 -1.53 1.06
C SER A 87 20.18 -0.39 0.63
N LYS A 88 19.79 0.41 -0.37
CA LYS A 88 20.54 1.60 -0.80
C LYS A 88 20.71 2.63 0.32
N ASN A 89 19.80 2.67 1.29
CA ASN A 89 19.83 3.54 2.46
C ASN A 89 20.40 2.85 3.71
N GLY A 90 21.12 1.74 3.55
CA GLY A 90 21.85 1.06 4.61
C GLY A 90 21.02 0.13 5.50
N LEU A 91 19.82 -0.26 5.07
CA LEU A 91 18.98 -1.26 5.73
C LEU A 91 18.70 -2.43 4.76
N ASN A 92 19.56 -3.46 4.79
CA ASN A 92 19.38 -4.64 3.95
C ASN A 92 18.40 -5.61 4.60
N VAL A 93 17.19 -5.72 4.06
CA VAL A 93 16.11 -6.59 4.54
C VAL A 93 15.78 -7.66 3.50
N PRO A 94 15.48 -8.90 3.93
CA PRO A 94 14.99 -9.93 3.02
C PRO A 94 13.56 -9.65 2.58
N PHE A 95 13.16 -10.27 1.46
CA PHE A 95 11.80 -10.19 0.94
C PHE A 95 11.30 -11.53 0.43
N PHE A 96 9.98 -11.69 0.42
CA PHE A 96 9.28 -12.83 -0.16
C PHE A 96 7.87 -12.47 -0.64
N PHE A 97 7.29 -13.37 -1.39
CA PHE A 97 5.91 -13.24 -1.87
C PHE A 97 5.25 -14.60 -2.03
N ASN A 98 3.93 -14.65 -2.10
CA ASN A 98 3.20 -15.89 -2.35
C ASN A 98 2.99 -16.17 -3.84
N ARG A 99 2.90 -17.44 -4.19
CA ARG A 99 2.29 -17.89 -5.44
C ARG A 99 0.78 -17.95 -5.28
N LYS A 100 0.01 -17.66 -6.33
CA LYS A 100 -1.43 -17.92 -6.32
C LYS A 100 -1.79 -19.38 -6.57
N GLU A 101 -0.89 -20.12 -7.23
CA GLU A 101 -1.03 -21.54 -7.48
C GLU A 101 0.13 -22.28 -6.82
N VAL A 102 -0.19 -23.30 -6.03
CA VAL A 102 0.81 -24.16 -5.41
C VAL A 102 1.47 -25.02 -6.51
N LYS A 103 2.80 -25.01 -6.58
CA LYS A 103 3.54 -25.91 -7.47
C LYS A 103 3.86 -27.21 -6.76
N ASP A 104 3.48 -28.32 -7.39
CA ASP A 104 3.76 -29.68 -6.89
C ASP A 104 5.15 -30.20 -7.30
N HIS A 105 5.89 -29.47 -8.17
CA HIS A 105 7.16 -29.90 -8.75
C HIS A 105 8.23 -28.79 -8.69
N GLY A 106 9.49 -29.19 -8.51
CA GLY A 106 10.68 -28.33 -8.45
C GLY A 106 10.84 -27.68 -7.07
N GLU A 107 11.18 -26.37 -7.02
CA GLU A 107 11.09 -25.59 -5.78
C GLU A 107 9.61 -25.43 -5.43
N GLY A 108 9.02 -26.46 -4.83
CA GLY A 108 7.63 -26.50 -4.39
C GLY A 108 7.33 -25.45 -3.32
N GLY A 109 6.04 -25.27 -3.01
CA GLY A 109 5.58 -24.43 -1.90
C GLY A 109 4.85 -23.17 -2.32
N THR A 110 4.29 -22.53 -1.31
CA THR A 110 3.45 -21.35 -1.45
C THR A 110 4.25 -20.07 -1.64
N PHE A 111 5.50 -20.01 -1.16
CA PHE A 111 6.34 -18.82 -1.11
C PHE A 111 7.51 -18.85 -2.08
N VAL A 112 7.96 -17.66 -2.48
CA VAL A 112 9.17 -17.41 -3.29
C VAL A 112 9.98 -16.32 -2.60
N GLY A 113 11.30 -16.46 -2.59
CA GLY A 113 12.24 -15.59 -1.90
C GLY A 113 12.62 -16.13 -0.53
N TYR A 114 12.87 -15.26 0.41
CA TYR A 114 13.25 -15.62 1.77
C TYR A 114 12.02 -16.05 2.58
N VAL A 115 11.97 -17.29 3.02
CA VAL A 115 10.89 -17.76 3.91
C VAL A 115 11.26 -17.45 5.35
N PRO A 116 10.48 -16.58 6.05
CA PRO A 116 10.78 -16.17 7.43
C PRO A 116 10.84 -17.36 8.38
N GLN A 117 11.74 -17.26 9.37
CA GLN A 117 11.92 -18.24 10.43
C GLN A 117 11.18 -17.82 11.70
N ALA A 118 10.95 -18.75 12.60
CA ALA A 118 10.32 -18.47 13.90
C ALA A 118 11.06 -17.34 14.65
N GLY A 119 10.31 -16.37 15.15
CA GLY A 119 10.82 -15.17 15.83
C GLY A 119 11.05 -13.99 14.89
N GLU A 120 11.01 -14.17 13.58
CA GLU A 120 11.16 -13.05 12.65
C GLU A 120 9.85 -12.26 12.45
N GLU A 121 10.02 -10.97 12.22
CA GLU A 121 8.91 -10.03 12.02
C GLU A 121 8.71 -9.75 10.53
N ILE A 122 7.45 -9.62 10.13
CA ILE A 122 7.03 -9.42 8.73
C ILE A 122 6.38 -8.04 8.60
N VAL A 123 6.73 -7.34 7.52
CA VAL A 123 6.07 -6.11 7.08
C VAL A 123 5.43 -6.36 5.71
N ILE A 124 4.13 -6.13 5.61
CA ILE A 124 3.38 -6.27 4.36
C ILE A 124 3.52 -4.98 3.54
N ILE A 125 3.80 -5.12 2.24
CA ILE A 125 3.83 -4.00 1.28
C ILE A 125 2.73 -4.24 0.23
N GLU A 126 1.73 -3.35 0.21
CA GLU A 126 0.58 -3.46 -0.69
C GLU A 126 0.29 -2.12 -1.39
N ASP A 127 -0.55 -2.09 -2.43
CA ASP A 127 -0.86 -0.87 -3.17
C ASP A 127 -1.89 0.01 -2.44
N VAL A 128 -3.10 -0.46 -2.24
CA VAL A 128 -4.20 0.25 -1.57
C VAL A 128 -5.05 -0.73 -0.79
N ILE A 129 -5.69 -0.24 0.27
CA ILE A 129 -6.73 -1.00 0.98
C ILE A 129 -8.09 -0.42 0.59
N THR A 130 -9.00 -1.29 0.13
CA THR A 130 -10.42 -0.94 -0.10
C THR A 130 -11.31 -1.58 0.97
N ALA A 131 -11.61 -2.86 0.84
CA ALA A 131 -12.35 -3.63 1.86
C ALA A 131 -11.43 -4.47 2.78
N GLY A 132 -10.10 -4.35 2.64
CA GLY A 132 -9.14 -5.12 3.42
C GLY A 132 -8.99 -6.60 3.01
N THR A 133 -9.63 -7.03 1.92
CA THR A 133 -9.64 -8.44 1.50
C THR A 133 -8.22 -8.98 1.25
N ALA A 134 -7.37 -8.22 0.54
CA ALA A 134 -6.00 -8.66 0.23
C ALA A 134 -5.15 -8.87 1.50
N ILE A 135 -5.32 -8.00 2.51
CA ILE A 135 -4.62 -8.17 3.79
C ILE A 135 -5.16 -9.38 4.56
N ARG A 136 -6.48 -9.58 4.61
CA ARG A 136 -7.08 -10.77 5.26
C ARG A 136 -6.62 -12.07 4.59
N GLU A 137 -6.60 -12.12 3.25
CA GLU A 137 -6.05 -13.26 2.51
C GLU A 137 -4.55 -13.47 2.80
N SER A 138 -3.77 -12.38 2.89
CA SER A 138 -2.36 -12.43 3.28
C SER A 138 -2.18 -13.01 4.67
N MET A 139 -2.97 -12.58 5.64
CA MET A 139 -2.91 -13.12 7.01
C MET A 139 -3.26 -14.61 7.06
N GLU A 140 -4.24 -15.07 6.25
CA GLU A 140 -4.56 -16.49 6.13
C GLU A 140 -3.40 -17.31 5.53
N ILE A 141 -2.66 -16.74 4.58
CA ILE A 141 -1.47 -17.37 4.00
C ILE A 141 -0.31 -17.38 5.00
N LEU A 142 -0.06 -16.24 5.66
CA LEU A 142 1.08 -16.07 6.57
C LEU A 142 0.94 -16.85 7.88
N LYS A 143 -0.28 -17.21 8.30
CA LYS A 143 -0.48 -18.05 9.51
C LYS A 143 0.20 -19.41 9.45
N HIS A 144 0.59 -19.89 8.26
CA HIS A 144 1.33 -21.12 8.08
C HIS A 144 2.85 -20.97 8.31
N LEU A 145 3.33 -19.76 8.60
CA LEU A 145 4.70 -19.47 8.99
C LEU A 145 4.79 -19.42 10.53
N ASP A 146 4.98 -20.61 11.11
CA ASP A 146 4.97 -20.77 12.57
C ASP A 146 5.99 -19.87 13.28
N GLY A 147 5.54 -19.20 14.34
CA GLY A 147 6.40 -18.36 15.17
C GLY A 147 6.79 -17.02 14.56
N THR A 148 6.27 -16.66 13.38
CA THR A 148 6.47 -15.32 12.79
C THR A 148 5.38 -14.34 13.24
N LYS A 149 5.62 -13.04 13.08
CA LYS A 149 4.66 -12.00 13.45
C LYS A 149 4.61 -10.89 12.40
N VAL A 150 3.43 -10.58 11.89
CA VAL A 150 3.22 -9.34 11.13
C VAL A 150 3.21 -8.16 12.12
N ILE A 151 4.03 -7.14 11.84
CA ILE A 151 4.20 -5.96 12.71
C ILE A 151 3.68 -4.68 12.10
N ALA A 152 3.53 -4.61 10.79
CA ALA A 152 2.97 -3.45 10.07
C ALA A 152 2.56 -3.83 8.66
N THR A 153 1.69 -2.99 8.08
CA THR A 153 1.42 -2.94 6.64
C THR A 153 1.69 -1.53 6.12
N PHE A 154 2.30 -1.42 4.95
CA PHE A 154 2.46 -0.13 4.23
C PHE A 154 1.69 -0.17 2.92
N ILE A 155 0.97 0.92 2.64
CA ILE A 155 0.21 1.12 1.40
C ILE A 155 0.55 2.48 0.77
N MET A 156 0.26 2.64 -0.51
CA MET A 156 0.49 3.91 -1.21
C MET A 156 -0.44 5.01 -0.71
N VAL A 157 -1.75 4.75 -0.75
CA VAL A 157 -2.79 5.75 -0.52
C VAL A 157 -3.89 5.20 0.39
N ASP A 158 -4.13 5.88 1.51
CA ASP A 158 -5.34 5.69 2.30
C ASP A 158 -6.47 6.58 1.76
N ARG A 159 -7.50 5.96 1.26
CA ARG A 159 -8.66 6.65 0.69
C ARG A 159 -9.63 7.19 1.74
N LYS A 160 -9.40 6.89 3.03
CA LYS A 160 -10.29 7.24 4.15
C LYS A 160 -11.76 6.88 3.92
N GLU A 161 -12.01 5.86 3.11
CA GLU A 161 -13.36 5.37 2.84
C GLU A 161 -13.78 4.33 3.87
N LYS A 162 -15.08 4.21 4.07
CA LYS A 162 -15.68 3.11 4.84
C LYS A 162 -15.23 1.76 4.30
N GLY A 163 -14.82 0.90 5.19
CA GLY A 163 -14.48 -0.49 4.90
C GLY A 163 -15.73 -1.37 4.76
N GLN A 164 -15.79 -2.42 5.53
CA GLN A 164 -16.98 -3.29 5.62
C GLN A 164 -18.03 -2.73 6.60
N THR A 165 -17.62 -1.81 7.47
CA THR A 165 -18.45 -1.13 8.46
C THR A 165 -18.44 0.39 8.23
N GLU A 166 -18.86 1.20 9.22
CA GLU A 166 -18.72 2.66 9.20
C GLU A 166 -17.27 3.11 9.44
N LYS A 167 -16.37 2.20 9.89
CA LYS A 167 -14.95 2.46 10.11
C LYS A 167 -14.17 2.44 8.80
N GLY A 168 -13.00 3.08 8.81
CA GLY A 168 -12.05 2.99 7.70
C GLY A 168 -11.44 1.59 7.58
N ALA A 169 -11.16 1.17 6.33
CA ALA A 169 -10.61 -0.16 6.08
C ALA A 169 -9.27 -0.41 6.79
N MET A 170 -8.42 0.62 6.93
CA MET A 170 -7.18 0.51 7.70
C MET A 170 -7.46 0.23 9.18
N GLN A 171 -8.38 1.00 9.78
CA GLN A 171 -8.77 0.82 11.19
C GLN A 171 -9.35 -0.58 11.45
N GLU A 172 -10.19 -1.10 10.54
CA GLU A 172 -10.73 -2.45 10.66
C GLU A 172 -9.62 -3.51 10.67
N ILE A 173 -8.59 -3.36 9.83
CA ILE A 173 -7.43 -4.26 9.79
C ILE A 173 -6.60 -4.15 11.08
N GLU A 174 -6.34 -2.93 11.55
CA GLU A 174 -5.60 -2.69 12.79
C GLU A 174 -6.31 -3.33 14.01
N GLU A 175 -7.62 -3.14 14.13
CA GLU A 175 -8.42 -3.74 15.21
C GLU A 175 -8.49 -5.27 15.11
N GLN A 176 -8.59 -5.81 13.89
CA GLN A 176 -8.72 -7.24 13.65
C GLN A 176 -7.42 -7.99 13.93
N PHE A 177 -6.28 -7.44 13.54
CA PHE A 177 -4.99 -8.16 13.55
C PHE A 177 -3.97 -7.61 14.55
N GLY A 178 -4.20 -6.43 15.14
CA GLY A 178 -3.36 -5.87 16.20
C GLY A 178 -2.01 -5.32 15.74
N PHE A 179 -1.88 -4.95 14.47
CA PHE A 179 -0.71 -4.25 13.95
C PHE A 179 -1.12 -3.00 13.16
N PRO A 180 -0.29 -1.94 13.14
CA PRO A 180 -0.60 -0.70 12.45
C PRO A 180 -0.56 -0.83 10.93
N VAL A 181 -1.41 -0.04 10.27
CA VAL A 181 -1.39 0.17 8.81
C VAL A 181 -0.96 1.60 8.52
N TYR A 182 0.07 1.78 7.73
CA TYR A 182 0.62 3.08 7.36
C TYR A 182 0.41 3.33 5.86
N SER A 183 0.03 4.54 5.51
CA SER A 183 0.01 5.00 4.11
C SER A 183 1.12 6.02 3.86
N VAL A 184 1.63 6.07 2.63
CA VAL A 184 2.56 7.13 2.22
C VAL A 184 1.84 8.48 2.22
N VAL A 185 0.62 8.50 1.67
CA VAL A 185 -0.30 9.66 1.71
C VAL A 185 -1.73 9.19 1.96
N ASP A 186 -2.59 10.11 2.37
CA ASP A 186 -4.03 9.85 2.40
C ASP A 186 -4.79 10.84 1.49
N VAL A 187 -6.11 10.66 1.40
CA VAL A 187 -6.94 11.49 0.54
C VAL A 187 -6.98 12.96 0.99
N TYR A 188 -6.75 13.25 2.26
CA TYR A 188 -6.69 14.63 2.75
C TYR A 188 -5.38 15.30 2.34
N ASP A 189 -4.25 14.57 2.30
CA ASP A 189 -3.00 15.05 1.69
C ASP A 189 -3.22 15.39 0.20
N ILE A 190 -3.99 14.56 -0.53
CA ILE A 190 -4.33 14.80 -1.93
C ILE A 190 -5.20 16.06 -2.09
N ILE A 191 -6.19 16.26 -1.22
CA ILE A 191 -7.03 17.46 -1.21
C ILE A 191 -6.17 18.69 -0.95
N GLU A 192 -5.32 18.69 0.10
CA GLU A 192 -4.42 19.79 0.44
C GLU A 192 -3.50 20.16 -0.74
N TYR A 193 -2.95 19.17 -1.43
CA TYR A 193 -2.14 19.37 -2.63
C TYR A 193 -2.94 20.06 -3.76
N LEU A 194 -4.16 19.58 -4.02
CA LEU A 194 -5.00 20.12 -5.09
C LEU A 194 -5.47 21.55 -4.81
N GLU A 195 -5.70 21.91 -3.54
CA GLU A 195 -6.15 23.25 -3.14
C GLU A 195 -5.11 24.35 -3.40
N GLU A 196 -3.85 23.98 -3.66
CA GLU A 196 -2.80 24.96 -3.98
C GLU A 196 -2.95 25.56 -5.37
N ASP A 197 -3.65 24.86 -6.29
CA ASP A 197 -3.94 25.36 -7.64
C ASP A 197 -5.46 25.51 -7.84
N PRO A 198 -5.96 26.75 -8.02
CA PRO A 198 -7.39 27.00 -8.26
C PRO A 198 -7.98 26.23 -9.44
N ALA A 199 -7.16 25.80 -10.41
CA ALA A 199 -7.62 24.97 -11.51
C ALA A 199 -8.18 23.62 -11.06
N ASN A 200 -7.87 23.17 -9.84
CA ASN A 200 -8.35 21.93 -9.26
C ASN A 200 -9.63 22.06 -8.41
N GLU A 201 -10.24 23.24 -8.30
CA GLU A 201 -11.40 23.51 -7.43
C GLU A 201 -12.55 22.51 -7.66
N GLU A 202 -12.82 22.17 -8.91
CA GLU A 202 -13.84 21.16 -9.25
C GLU A 202 -13.49 19.78 -8.69
N ASN A 203 -12.24 19.32 -8.85
CA ASN A 203 -11.79 18.05 -8.34
C ASN A 203 -11.85 18.00 -6.81
N VAL A 204 -11.40 19.05 -6.13
CA VAL A 204 -11.48 19.19 -4.67
C VAL A 204 -12.92 19.07 -4.19
N THR A 205 -13.83 19.83 -4.79
CA THR A 205 -15.26 19.81 -4.45
C THR A 205 -15.86 18.42 -4.64
N ARG A 206 -15.57 17.74 -5.74
CA ARG A 206 -16.05 16.39 -6.03
C ARG A 206 -15.53 15.38 -5.02
N ILE A 207 -14.25 15.45 -4.63
CA ILE A 207 -13.65 14.55 -3.64
C ILE A 207 -14.29 14.78 -2.27
N LYS A 208 -14.43 16.05 -1.83
CA LYS A 208 -15.07 16.38 -0.55
C LYS A 208 -16.52 15.92 -0.47
N ASN A 209 -17.31 16.13 -1.53
CA ASN A 209 -18.69 15.65 -1.61
C ASN A 209 -18.77 14.13 -1.56
N TYR A 210 -17.84 13.45 -2.22
CA TYR A 210 -17.76 11.99 -2.19
C TYR A 210 -17.44 11.48 -0.78
N LEU A 211 -16.48 12.09 -0.08
CA LEU A 211 -16.09 11.71 1.28
C LEU A 211 -17.20 12.01 2.30
N ALA A 212 -17.99 13.06 2.10
CA ALA A 212 -19.12 13.37 2.99
C ALA A 212 -20.14 12.20 3.06
N VAL A 213 -20.25 11.39 2.00
CA VAL A 213 -21.16 10.24 1.92
C VAL A 213 -20.44 8.92 2.22
N ASN A 214 -19.23 8.75 1.69
CA ASN A 214 -18.51 7.48 1.66
C ASN A 214 -17.29 7.45 2.60
N GLY A 215 -16.93 8.56 3.22
CA GLY A 215 -15.81 8.64 4.15
C GLY A 215 -16.08 7.86 5.43
N ALA A 216 -15.02 7.29 6.01
CA ALA A 216 -15.04 6.67 7.33
C ALA A 216 -15.35 7.70 8.42
N LYS A 217 -16.01 7.26 9.47
CA LYS A 217 -16.34 8.07 10.66
C LYS A 217 -15.37 7.80 11.79
#